data_a47eff42c6023ba6d75e364c56bbc868
#
_entry.id   a47eff42c6023ba6d75e364c56bbc868
#
_cell.length_a   1.000
_cell.length_b   1.000
_cell.length_c   1.000
_cell.angle_alpha   90.00
_cell.angle_beta   90.00
_cell.angle_gamma   90.00
#
_symmetry.space_group_name_H-M   'P 1'
#
loop_
_entity.id
_entity.type
_entity.pdbx_description
1 polymer ?
#
loop_
_entity_poly.entity_id
_entity_poly.type
_entity_poly.pdbx_seq_one_letter_code
_entity_poly.pdbx_strand_id
1 'polypeptide(L)'
;MAYTTGLGVSLFTLDPSIGEFILCDLNIKIPDFGTIYSINEGSYNTWDYGLKKYIKYCQEYDPETKRPYTTRYIGSMVADVHRTLIKGGIFIYPHSAKLRLMYECNPLSMIMEQAGGMATNGEQRILEIEPKAIHERSPIYMGSKENVTKVMDFLVEYAEAEMDT
;
A
#
# COMPACT_ATOMS: atom_id res chain seq x y z
N MET A 1 4.82 16.84 -3.92
CA MET A 1 5.85 15.85 -4.27
C MET A 1 6.41 15.24 -3.00
N ALA A 2 6.46 13.91 -2.90
CA ALA A 2 7.22 13.22 -1.84
C ALA A 2 8.61 12.89 -2.39
N TYR A 3 9.65 13.10 -1.60
CA TYR A 3 11.04 12.92 -2.01
C TYR A 3 11.86 12.28 -0.90
N THR A 4 12.73 11.35 -1.27
CA THR A 4 13.69 10.71 -0.35
C THR A 4 15.04 10.49 -1.01
N THR A 5 16.08 10.58 -0.18
CA THR A 5 17.45 10.16 -0.53
C THR A 5 17.87 8.90 0.24
N GLY A 6 16.93 8.23 0.92
CA GLY A 6 17.20 7.12 1.83
C GLY A 6 17.35 7.53 3.30
N LEU A 7 17.12 8.79 3.62
CA LEU A 7 17.24 9.38 4.98
C LEU A 7 15.91 10.03 5.43
N GLY A 8 14.81 9.30 5.30
CA GLY A 8 13.46 9.82 5.56
C GLY A 8 12.81 10.39 4.31
N VAL A 9 11.61 10.95 4.45
CA VAL A 9 10.80 11.48 3.35
C VAL A 9 10.42 12.92 3.63
N SER A 10 10.64 13.80 2.65
CA SER A 10 10.24 15.21 2.70
C SER A 10 9.11 15.48 1.71
N LEU A 11 8.21 16.39 2.07
CA LEU A 11 7.12 16.85 1.21
C LEU A 11 7.39 18.24 0.65
N PHE A 12 7.12 18.38 -0.63
CA PHE A 12 7.23 19.65 -1.34
C PHE A 12 5.93 19.95 -2.09
N THR A 13 5.59 21.23 -2.18
CA THR A 13 4.49 21.74 -3.01
C THR A 13 5.06 22.66 -4.09
N LEU A 14 4.64 22.46 -5.32
CA LEU A 14 4.98 23.40 -6.40
C LEU A 14 4.23 24.72 -6.19
N ASP A 15 4.97 25.81 -6.11
CA ASP A 15 4.41 27.15 -6.23
C ASP A 15 4.44 27.57 -7.71
N PRO A 16 3.29 27.62 -8.40
CA PRO A 16 3.26 27.92 -9.81
C PRO A 16 3.59 29.39 -10.13
N SER A 17 3.53 30.29 -9.14
CA SER A 17 3.81 31.71 -9.35
C SER A 17 5.31 31.99 -9.53
N ILE A 18 6.16 31.16 -8.95
CA ILE A 18 7.62 31.27 -9.07
C ILE A 18 8.25 30.05 -9.76
N GLY A 19 7.47 29.00 -10.03
CA GLY A 19 7.95 27.77 -10.68
C GLY A 19 8.85 26.88 -9.81
N GLU A 20 8.82 27.05 -8.49
CA GLU A 20 9.71 26.36 -7.56
C GLU A 20 8.95 25.41 -6.64
N PHE A 21 9.64 24.33 -6.20
CA PHE A 21 9.12 23.41 -5.18
C PHE A 21 9.48 23.88 -3.78
N ILE A 22 8.47 24.25 -3.02
CA ILE A 22 8.61 24.73 -1.64
C ILE A 22 8.52 23.54 -0.69
N LEU A 23 9.51 23.40 0.20
CA LEU A 23 9.49 22.41 1.27
C LEU A 23 8.34 22.70 2.25
N CYS A 24 7.44 21.72 2.42
CA CYS A 24 6.28 21.85 3.31
C CYS A 24 6.47 21.08 4.60
N ASP A 25 7.12 19.91 4.54
CA ASP A 25 7.30 19.06 5.71
C ASP A 25 8.57 18.23 5.58
N LEU A 26 9.32 18.13 6.69
CA LEU A 26 10.56 17.36 6.79
C LEU A 26 10.32 16.04 7.51
N ASN A 27 10.91 14.95 6.97
CA ASN A 27 10.95 13.65 7.63
C ASN A 27 9.56 13.16 8.08
N ILE A 28 8.57 13.25 7.17
CA ILE A 28 7.22 12.77 7.44
C ILE A 28 7.22 11.29 7.82
N LYS A 29 6.30 10.92 8.68
CA LYS A 29 6.06 9.53 9.06
C LYS A 29 4.62 9.15 8.74
N ILE A 30 4.46 7.98 8.10
CA ILE A 30 3.14 7.39 7.97
C ILE A 30 2.64 6.96 9.36
N PRO A 31 1.35 7.18 9.71
CA PRO A 31 0.79 6.59 10.93
C PRO A 31 0.97 5.06 10.95
N ASP A 32 1.26 4.47 12.10
CA ASP A 32 1.43 3.03 12.24
C ASP A 32 0.17 2.25 11.86
N PHE A 33 -1.00 2.88 12.03
CA PHE A 33 -2.31 2.37 11.70
C PHE A 33 -3.18 3.44 11.01
N GLY A 34 -4.07 3.01 10.10
CA GLY A 34 -5.08 3.87 9.49
C GLY A 34 -6.36 3.12 9.15
N THR A 35 -7.46 3.88 9.00
CA THR A 35 -8.81 3.35 8.75
C THR A 35 -9.24 3.51 7.29
N ILE A 36 -8.29 3.58 6.37
CA ILE A 36 -8.54 3.68 4.94
C ILE A 36 -7.92 2.47 4.24
N TYR A 37 -8.69 1.79 3.39
CA TYR A 37 -8.16 0.80 2.48
C TYR A 37 -8.45 1.20 1.03
N SER A 38 -7.51 0.88 0.15
CA SER A 38 -7.52 1.26 -1.27
C SER A 38 -7.30 0.02 -2.13
N ILE A 39 -8.35 -0.48 -2.76
CA ILE A 39 -8.35 -1.66 -3.62
C ILE A 39 -9.45 -1.54 -4.68
N ASN A 40 -9.24 -2.12 -5.86
CA ASN A 40 -10.27 -2.22 -6.89
C ASN A 40 -11.26 -3.34 -6.56
N GLU A 41 -12.34 -3.03 -5.87
CA GLU A 41 -13.37 -4.02 -5.52
C GLU A 41 -14.08 -4.64 -6.74
N GLY A 42 -13.99 -4.02 -7.92
CA GLY A 42 -14.49 -4.58 -9.17
C GLY A 42 -13.82 -5.90 -9.58
N SER A 43 -12.64 -6.20 -9.03
CA SER A 43 -11.93 -7.48 -9.23
C SER A 43 -12.11 -8.50 -8.09
N TYR A 44 -13.08 -8.30 -7.22
CA TYR A 44 -13.34 -9.14 -6.03
C TYR A 44 -13.33 -10.65 -6.32
N ASN A 45 -13.93 -11.07 -7.43
CA ASN A 45 -14.04 -12.49 -7.77
C ASN A 45 -12.69 -13.16 -8.07
N THR A 46 -11.66 -12.37 -8.38
CA THR A 46 -10.32 -12.87 -8.70
C THR A 46 -9.37 -12.88 -7.50
N TRP A 47 -9.81 -12.40 -6.33
CA TRP A 47 -8.97 -12.34 -5.15
C TRP A 47 -8.88 -13.68 -4.44
N ASP A 48 -7.75 -13.91 -3.79
CA ASP A 48 -7.52 -15.01 -2.88
C ASP A 48 -8.52 -14.96 -1.71
N TYR A 49 -8.84 -16.10 -1.15
CA TYR A 49 -9.82 -16.20 -0.06
C TYR A 49 -9.40 -15.40 1.17
N GLY A 50 -8.12 -15.42 1.53
CA GLY A 50 -7.57 -14.62 2.63
C GLY A 50 -7.80 -13.12 2.44
N LEU A 51 -7.57 -12.61 1.24
CA LEU A 51 -7.83 -11.20 0.93
C LEU A 51 -9.33 -10.86 1.02
N LYS A 52 -10.21 -11.73 0.52
CA LYS A 52 -11.66 -11.55 0.66
C LYS A 52 -12.08 -11.46 2.14
N LYS A 53 -11.49 -12.30 3.01
CA LYS A 53 -11.71 -12.28 4.46
C LYS A 53 -11.20 -10.99 5.10
N TYR A 54 -10.01 -10.51 4.70
CA TYR A 54 -9.48 -9.23 5.18
C TYR A 54 -10.38 -8.06 4.80
N ILE A 55 -10.86 -7.98 3.56
CA ILE A 55 -11.75 -6.88 3.14
C ILE A 55 -13.09 -6.96 3.89
N LYS A 56 -13.63 -8.17 4.09
CA LYS A 56 -14.82 -8.35 4.93
C LYS A 56 -14.57 -7.87 6.36
N TYR A 57 -13.45 -8.23 6.97
CA TYR A 57 -13.02 -7.71 8.26
C TYR A 57 -13.01 -6.17 8.28
N CYS A 58 -12.45 -5.51 7.25
CA CYS A 58 -12.44 -4.05 7.17
C CYS A 58 -13.86 -3.43 7.13
N GLN A 59 -14.84 -4.16 6.61
CA GLN A 59 -16.23 -3.70 6.43
C GLN A 59 -17.14 -4.00 7.61
N GLU A 60 -16.78 -4.95 8.48
CA GLU A 60 -17.56 -5.31 9.67
C GLU A 60 -17.56 -4.20 10.72
N TYR A 61 -18.67 -4.04 11.43
CA TYR A 61 -18.79 -3.06 12.49
C TYR A 61 -18.10 -3.52 13.77
N ASP A 62 -17.12 -2.76 14.21
CA ASP A 62 -16.43 -2.95 15.48
C ASP A 62 -15.83 -1.62 15.96
N PRO A 63 -16.45 -0.94 16.91
CA PRO A 63 -16.00 0.37 17.38
C PRO A 63 -14.65 0.31 18.12
N GLU A 64 -14.26 -0.82 18.71
CA GLU A 64 -13.00 -0.94 19.44
C GLU A 64 -11.80 -0.85 18.48
N THR A 65 -11.93 -1.39 17.28
CA THR A 65 -10.92 -1.32 16.22
C THR A 65 -11.20 -0.24 15.18
N LYS A 66 -12.17 0.65 15.44
CA LYS A 66 -12.59 1.75 14.56
C LYS A 66 -13.12 1.27 13.20
N ARG A 67 -13.70 0.08 13.12
CA ARG A 67 -14.34 -0.44 11.92
C ARG A 67 -15.83 -0.08 11.84
N PRO A 68 -16.43 0.08 10.66
CA PRO A 68 -15.87 -0.19 9.33
C PRO A 68 -14.84 0.85 8.87
N TYR A 69 -13.80 0.38 8.16
CA TYR A 69 -12.85 1.26 7.52
C TYR A 69 -13.45 1.87 6.24
N THR A 70 -12.88 3.00 5.83
CA THR A 70 -13.36 3.71 4.64
C THR A 70 -12.61 3.22 3.40
N THR A 71 -13.34 2.77 2.37
CA THR A 71 -12.74 2.51 1.07
C THR A 71 -12.45 3.82 0.33
N ARG A 72 -11.28 3.92 -0.26
CA ARG A 72 -10.87 5.01 -1.16
C ARG A 72 -9.99 4.45 -2.26
N TYR A 73 -10.49 4.37 -3.48
CA TYR A 73 -9.76 3.91 -4.64
C TYR A 73 -9.95 4.86 -5.82
N ILE A 74 -8.88 5.55 -6.20
CA ILE A 74 -8.89 6.52 -7.31
C ILE A 74 -8.57 5.83 -8.63
N GLY A 75 -7.83 4.71 -8.57
CA GLY A 75 -7.33 4.01 -9.75
C GLY A 75 -6.03 4.61 -10.30
N SER A 76 -5.45 5.57 -9.58
CA SER A 76 -4.10 6.08 -9.78
C SER A 76 -3.24 5.67 -8.60
N MET A 77 -2.27 4.77 -8.83
CA MET A 77 -1.39 4.28 -7.77
C MET A 77 -0.70 5.42 -7.02
N VAL A 78 -0.20 6.42 -7.73
CA VAL A 78 0.48 7.58 -7.12
C VAL A 78 -0.45 8.35 -6.19
N ALA A 79 -1.70 8.60 -6.59
CA ALA A 79 -2.67 9.33 -5.77
C ALA A 79 -3.12 8.53 -4.55
N ASP A 80 -3.39 7.24 -4.74
CA ASP A 80 -3.81 6.34 -3.67
C ASP A 80 -2.69 6.14 -2.64
N VAL A 81 -1.45 5.91 -3.09
CA VAL A 81 -0.28 5.75 -2.23
C VAL A 81 0.08 7.06 -1.52
N HIS A 82 0.00 8.21 -2.20
CA HIS A 82 0.25 9.50 -1.55
C HIS A 82 -0.75 9.79 -0.42
N ARG A 83 -2.03 9.52 -0.64
CA ARG A 83 -3.04 9.62 0.43
C ARG A 83 -2.71 8.68 1.59
N THR A 84 -2.36 7.43 1.30
CA THR A 84 -2.00 6.42 2.31
C THR A 84 -0.77 6.86 3.10
N LEU A 85 0.24 7.43 2.45
CA LEU A 85 1.43 7.98 3.10
C LEU A 85 1.09 9.08 4.14
N ILE A 86 0.10 9.92 3.85
CA ILE A 86 -0.28 11.05 4.72
C ILE A 86 -1.30 10.65 5.79
N LYS A 87 -2.25 9.78 5.46
CA LYS A 87 -3.39 9.46 6.33
C LYS A 87 -3.29 8.12 7.03
N GLY A 88 -2.34 7.28 6.65
CA GLY A 88 -2.29 5.88 7.05
C GLY A 88 -3.29 5.01 6.31
N GLY A 89 -3.30 3.73 6.67
CA GLY A 89 -4.10 2.71 6.01
C GLY A 89 -3.31 1.88 5.03
N ILE A 90 -3.96 1.31 4.01
CA ILE A 90 -3.32 0.37 3.11
C ILE A 90 -3.76 0.57 1.65
N PHE A 91 -2.81 0.47 0.74
CA PHE A 91 -3.03 0.30 -0.69
C PHE A 91 -2.75 -1.16 -1.07
N ILE A 92 -3.67 -1.78 -1.80
CA ILE A 92 -3.62 -3.18 -2.21
C ILE A 92 -3.83 -3.30 -3.71
N TYR A 93 -2.91 -4.02 -4.37
CA TYR A 93 -3.05 -4.48 -5.74
C TYR A 93 -2.62 -5.95 -5.81
N PRO A 94 -3.57 -6.92 -5.65
CA PRO A 94 -3.24 -8.31 -5.32
C PRO A 94 -2.71 -9.13 -6.50
N HIS A 95 -2.83 -8.63 -7.73
CA HIS A 95 -2.45 -9.39 -8.91
C HIS A 95 -1.22 -8.81 -9.60
N SER A 96 -0.33 -9.68 -10.06
CA SER A 96 0.87 -9.30 -10.82
C SER A 96 0.60 -8.83 -12.26
N ALA A 97 -0.68 -8.67 -12.64
CA ALA A 97 -1.03 -8.42 -14.04
C ALA A 97 -0.73 -7.00 -14.55
N LYS A 98 -0.56 -6.00 -13.68
CA LYS A 98 -0.52 -4.60 -14.10
C LYS A 98 0.69 -3.82 -13.60
N LEU A 99 0.93 -3.78 -12.30
CA LEU A 99 1.97 -2.93 -11.71
C LEU A 99 3.38 -3.50 -11.95
N ARG A 100 4.32 -2.64 -12.31
CA ARG A 100 5.70 -3.03 -12.63
C ARG A 100 6.58 -2.92 -11.41
N LEU A 101 7.40 -3.95 -11.19
CA LEU A 101 8.26 -4.04 -10.03
C LEU A 101 9.27 -2.89 -9.98
N MET A 102 10.04 -2.67 -11.05
CA MET A 102 11.20 -1.78 -11.02
C MET A 102 10.86 -0.30 -10.96
N TYR A 103 9.82 0.16 -11.67
CA TYR A 103 9.58 1.59 -11.83
C TYR A 103 8.23 2.08 -11.30
N GLU A 104 7.44 1.18 -10.66
CA GLU A 104 6.23 1.53 -9.91
C GLU A 104 6.33 1.02 -8.46
N CYS A 105 6.47 -0.31 -8.26
CA CYS A 105 6.47 -0.88 -6.90
C CYS A 105 7.70 -0.47 -6.10
N ASN A 106 8.92 -0.64 -6.64
CA ASN A 106 10.15 -0.34 -5.92
C ASN A 106 10.26 1.14 -5.47
N PRO A 107 10.07 2.16 -6.35
CA PRO A 107 10.23 3.54 -5.91
C PRO A 107 9.18 3.96 -4.88
N LEU A 108 7.92 3.49 -5.02
CA LEU A 108 6.89 3.81 -4.05
C LEU A 108 7.08 3.05 -2.73
N SER A 109 7.58 1.81 -2.78
CA SER A 109 7.96 1.05 -1.58
C SER A 109 9.11 1.70 -0.82
N MET A 110 10.13 2.21 -1.53
CA MET A 110 11.23 2.95 -0.92
C MET A 110 10.72 4.19 -0.17
N ILE A 111 9.84 4.98 -0.78
CA ILE A 111 9.24 6.15 -0.12
C ILE A 111 8.42 5.70 1.11
N MET A 112 7.58 4.68 0.95
CA MET A 112 6.72 4.18 2.02
C MET A 112 7.53 3.72 3.23
N GLU A 113 8.57 2.92 3.01
CA GLU A 113 9.42 2.40 4.08
C GLU A 113 10.30 3.47 4.73
N GLN A 114 10.81 4.44 3.97
CA GLN A 114 11.53 5.59 4.53
C GLN A 114 10.64 6.48 5.40
N ALA A 115 9.35 6.48 5.16
CA ALA A 115 8.37 7.11 6.03
C ALA A 115 7.95 6.23 7.23
N GLY A 116 8.46 5.02 7.35
CA GLY A 116 8.17 4.09 8.45
C GLY A 116 7.04 3.11 8.17
N GLY A 117 6.53 3.05 6.94
CA GLY A 117 5.55 2.07 6.51
C GLY A 117 6.16 0.72 6.12
N MET A 118 5.37 -0.10 5.44
CA MET A 118 5.74 -1.43 4.97
C MET A 118 5.23 -1.67 3.55
N ALA A 119 5.97 -2.46 2.76
CA ALA A 119 5.57 -2.88 1.42
C ALA A 119 6.01 -4.32 1.12
N THR A 120 5.06 -5.16 0.70
CA THR A 120 5.28 -6.58 0.39
C THR A 120 4.48 -7.00 -0.85
N ASN A 121 4.91 -8.09 -1.50
CA ASN A 121 4.15 -8.72 -2.58
C ASN A 121 3.17 -9.79 -2.07
N GLY A 122 3.15 -10.04 -0.74
CA GLY A 122 2.41 -11.11 -0.11
C GLY A 122 3.30 -12.23 0.42
N GLU A 123 4.51 -12.38 -0.09
CA GLU A 123 5.50 -13.41 0.30
C GLU A 123 6.76 -12.80 0.89
N GLN A 124 7.24 -11.72 0.27
CA GLN A 124 8.48 -11.05 0.66
C GLN A 124 8.38 -9.53 0.49
N ARG A 125 9.30 -8.83 1.12
CA ARG A 125 9.44 -7.37 1.00
C ARG A 125 9.72 -6.97 -0.45
N ILE A 126 9.04 -5.96 -0.96
CA ILE A 126 9.17 -5.51 -2.37
C ILE A 126 10.63 -5.18 -2.73
N LEU A 127 11.37 -4.48 -1.87
CA LEU A 127 12.74 -4.05 -2.14
C LEU A 127 13.77 -5.20 -2.09
N GLU A 128 13.38 -6.41 -1.72
CA GLU A 128 14.22 -7.61 -1.72
C GLU A 128 13.98 -8.51 -2.94
N ILE A 129 12.97 -8.18 -3.75
CA ILE A 129 12.70 -8.93 -4.98
C ILE A 129 13.75 -8.60 -6.02
N GLU A 130 14.51 -9.60 -6.45
CA GLU A 130 15.46 -9.47 -7.54
C GLU A 130 14.70 -9.46 -8.88
N PRO A 131 14.73 -8.35 -9.64
CA PRO A 131 13.98 -8.25 -10.89
C PRO A 131 14.64 -9.10 -11.99
N LYS A 132 13.84 -9.95 -12.65
CA LYS A 132 14.27 -10.81 -13.76
C LYS A 132 14.13 -10.14 -15.12
N ALA A 133 13.32 -9.09 -15.21
CA ALA A 133 13.08 -8.32 -16.43
C ALA A 133 12.69 -6.88 -16.09
N ILE A 134 13.00 -5.93 -16.99
CA ILE A 134 12.70 -4.51 -16.79
C ILE A 134 11.19 -4.22 -16.62
N HIS A 135 10.34 -5.02 -17.26
CA HIS A 135 8.88 -4.89 -17.20
C HIS A 135 8.22 -5.96 -16.32
N GLU A 136 9.01 -6.64 -15.48
CA GLU A 136 8.47 -7.58 -14.50
C GLU A 136 7.38 -6.92 -13.65
N ARG A 137 6.35 -7.70 -13.34
CA ARG A 137 5.18 -7.22 -12.59
C ARG A 137 5.08 -7.93 -11.25
N SER A 138 4.53 -7.23 -10.27
CA SER A 138 4.37 -7.76 -8.91
C SER A 138 3.03 -7.34 -8.33
N PRO A 139 2.36 -8.20 -7.54
CA PRO A 139 1.37 -7.74 -6.59
C PRO A 139 2.00 -6.85 -5.55
N ILE A 140 1.19 -6.03 -4.88
CA ILE A 140 1.68 -5.16 -3.82
C ILE A 140 0.63 -4.89 -2.75
N TYR A 141 1.10 -4.94 -1.51
CA TYR A 141 0.41 -4.54 -0.28
C TYR A 141 1.31 -3.53 0.42
N MET A 142 0.90 -2.26 0.50
CA MET A 142 1.75 -1.23 1.09
C MET A 142 0.96 -0.21 1.90
N GLY A 143 1.57 0.29 2.98
CA GLY A 143 0.95 1.30 3.83
C GLY A 143 1.46 1.25 5.26
N SER A 144 0.58 1.55 6.19
CA SER A 144 0.82 1.46 7.63
C SER A 144 1.21 0.04 8.03
N LYS A 145 2.22 -0.09 8.90
CA LYS A 145 2.74 -1.41 9.32
C LYS A 145 1.66 -2.34 9.85
N GLU A 146 0.83 -1.84 10.77
CA GLU A 146 -0.24 -2.65 11.37
C GLU A 146 -1.26 -3.14 10.34
N ASN A 147 -1.62 -2.29 9.37
CA ASN A 147 -2.55 -2.68 8.31
C ASN A 147 -1.94 -3.73 7.36
N VAL A 148 -0.67 -3.57 6.99
CA VAL A 148 0.01 -4.54 6.11
C VAL A 148 0.24 -5.85 6.84
N THR A 149 0.71 -5.82 8.09
CA THR A 149 0.83 -7.03 8.91
C THR A 149 -0.51 -7.76 9.02
N LYS A 150 -1.59 -7.01 9.28
CA LYS A 150 -2.93 -7.60 9.43
C LYS A 150 -3.41 -8.31 8.17
N VAL A 151 -3.23 -7.73 6.98
CA VAL A 151 -3.60 -8.44 5.74
C VAL A 151 -2.74 -9.68 5.52
N MET A 152 -1.44 -9.62 5.87
CA MET A 152 -0.55 -10.78 5.78
C MET A 152 -1.01 -11.93 6.69
N ASP A 153 -1.44 -11.62 7.93
CA ASP A 153 -2.02 -12.61 8.85
C ASP A 153 -3.20 -13.34 8.20
N PHE A 154 -4.11 -12.60 7.56
CA PHE A 154 -5.25 -13.18 6.84
C PHE A 154 -4.83 -14.04 5.65
N LEU A 155 -3.85 -13.60 4.86
CA LEU A 155 -3.36 -14.38 3.73
C LEU A 155 -2.75 -15.72 4.19
N VAL A 156 -2.00 -15.72 5.29
CA VAL A 156 -1.41 -16.93 5.86
C VAL A 156 -2.48 -17.82 6.49
N GLU A 157 -3.37 -17.27 7.33
CA GLU A 157 -4.43 -18.02 8.02
C GLU A 157 -5.35 -18.78 7.06
N TYR A 158 -5.66 -18.17 5.90
CA TYR A 158 -6.61 -18.72 4.95
C TYR A 158 -5.97 -19.32 3.68
N ALA A 159 -4.63 -19.43 3.63
CA ALA A 159 -3.94 -20.04 2.49
C ALA A 159 -4.33 -21.50 2.23
N GLU A 160 -4.58 -22.29 3.29
CA GLU A 160 -4.96 -23.70 3.18
C GLU A 160 -6.43 -23.90 2.74
N ALA A 161 -7.30 -22.93 2.99
CA ALA A 161 -8.71 -23.05 2.66
C ALA A 161 -9.02 -22.98 1.14
N GLU A 162 -8.05 -22.58 0.32
CA GLU A 162 -8.16 -22.60 -1.15
C GLU A 162 -7.78 -23.94 -1.77
N MET A 163 -7.10 -24.83 -1.03
CA MET A 163 -6.68 -26.14 -1.56
C MET A 163 -7.78 -27.19 -1.48
N ASP A 164 -8.88 -26.92 -0.77
CA ASP A 164 -9.99 -27.87 -0.53
C ASP A 164 -11.25 -27.59 -1.38
N THR A 165 -11.18 -26.63 -2.35
CA THR A 165 -12.29 -26.29 -3.26
C THR A 165 -11.89 -26.45 -4.70
#